data_272e5bbbda8de819131704b074d10789
#
_entry.id   272e5bbbda8de819131704b074d10789
#
_cell.length_a   1.000
_cell.length_b   1.000
_cell.length_c   1.000
_cell.angle_alpha   90.00
_cell.angle_beta   90.00
_cell.angle_gamma   90.00
#
_symmetry.space_group_name_H-M   'P 1'
#
loop_
_entity.id
_entity.type
_entity.pdbx_description
1 polymer ?
#
loop_
_entity_poly.entity_id
_entity_poly.type
_entity_poly.pdbx_seq_one_letter_code
_entity_poly.pdbx_strand_id
1 'polypeptide(L)'
;MQKRMGASAVITAIVVCGMGSAGDAAGMKAVPQAPAAQAASTPERTAWYFYRVKWGHQDEFVDLFSRNHYPVLKAQKEAGRITSVRTFVPTYHGDGRADWTFAVVVTFRDTAAMTGPSGEDAIVKRLYPDQAAFKKQEQRRFEILDAHWDVPLNELNLDAR
;
A
#
# COMPACT_ATOMS: atom_id res chain seq x y z
N MET A 1 0.44 -51.69 -2.60
CA MET A 1 0.04 -52.10 -3.95
C MET A 1 -0.97 -51.08 -4.43
N GLN A 2 -0.67 -50.16 -5.28
CA GLN A 2 -0.70 -50.17 -6.71
C GLN A 2 -0.13 -48.86 -7.26
N LYS A 3 0.92 -48.94 -8.03
CA LYS A 3 1.50 -47.89 -8.89
C LYS A 3 0.51 -47.57 -10.01
N ARG A 4 0.37 -46.31 -10.40
CA ARG A 4 0.12 -45.95 -11.81
C ARG A 4 1.03 -44.80 -12.25
N MET A 5 1.85 -45.17 -13.22
CA MET A 5 2.71 -44.36 -14.09
C MET A 5 1.87 -43.91 -15.32
N GLY A 6 2.37 -42.86 -15.95
CA GLY A 6 2.09 -42.48 -17.35
C GLY A 6 1.52 -41.05 -17.44
N ALA A 7 1.89 -40.18 -18.38
CA ALA A 7 2.74 -40.29 -19.56
C ALA A 7 3.20 -38.92 -19.97
N SER A 8 4.46 -38.81 -20.42
CA SER A 8 5.02 -37.66 -21.16
C SER A 8 4.36 -37.56 -22.53
N ALA A 9 3.93 -36.37 -22.92
CA ALA A 9 3.60 -36.05 -24.30
C ALA A 9 4.68 -35.11 -24.86
N VAL A 10 5.48 -35.66 -25.76
CA VAL A 10 6.45 -34.94 -26.60
C VAL A 10 5.67 -34.38 -27.78
N ILE A 11 5.66 -33.07 -27.97
CA ILE A 11 5.14 -32.40 -29.16
C ILE A 11 6.30 -32.06 -30.06
N THR A 12 6.41 -32.78 -31.19
CA THR A 12 7.36 -32.62 -32.28
C THR A 12 7.00 -31.36 -33.07
N ALA A 13 7.93 -30.42 -33.19
CA ALA A 13 7.82 -29.26 -34.08
C ALA A 13 8.11 -29.70 -35.53
N ILE A 14 7.17 -29.50 -36.41
CA ILE A 14 7.36 -29.66 -37.89
C ILE A 14 7.82 -28.32 -38.45
N VAL A 15 9.07 -28.28 -38.94
CA VAL A 15 9.60 -27.18 -39.72
C VAL A 15 9.16 -27.41 -41.17
N VAL A 16 8.30 -26.52 -41.69
CA VAL A 16 7.99 -26.45 -43.13
C VAL A 16 8.84 -25.35 -43.75
N CYS A 17 9.81 -25.78 -44.56
CA CYS A 17 10.62 -24.93 -45.42
C CYS A 17 9.84 -24.64 -46.70
N GLY A 18 9.32 -23.42 -46.85
CA GLY A 18 8.67 -22.93 -48.08
C GLY A 18 9.53 -21.90 -48.76
N MET A 19 10.19 -22.28 -49.84
CA MET A 19 10.84 -21.37 -50.82
C MET A 19 9.73 -20.79 -51.73
N GLY A 20 9.72 -19.46 -51.87
CA GLY A 20 8.81 -18.85 -52.81
C GLY A 20 8.96 -17.34 -52.96
N SER A 21 9.64 -16.92 -54.01
CA SER A 21 9.45 -15.71 -54.84
C SER A 21 9.74 -14.34 -54.28
N ALA A 22 10.73 -13.69 -54.83
CA ALA A 22 10.94 -12.26 -54.83
C ALA A 22 9.75 -11.54 -55.49
N GLY A 23 9.06 -10.71 -54.68
CA GLY A 23 8.04 -9.78 -55.15
C GLY A 23 8.38 -8.39 -54.62
N ASP A 24 8.29 -7.39 -55.48
CA ASP A 24 8.65 -6.00 -55.32
C ASP A 24 8.29 -5.38 -53.97
N ALA A 25 9.25 -4.81 -53.28
CA ALA A 25 9.07 -3.98 -52.13
C ALA A 25 8.61 -2.58 -52.56
N ALA A 26 7.31 -2.41 -52.82
CA ALA A 26 6.66 -1.09 -52.86
C ALA A 26 6.68 -0.52 -51.44
N GLY A 27 7.36 0.64 -51.28
CA GLY A 27 7.62 1.28 -50.02
C GLY A 27 6.32 1.55 -49.21
N MET A 28 6.13 0.75 -48.17
CA MET A 28 5.17 1.07 -47.10
C MET A 28 5.77 2.21 -46.26
N LYS A 29 5.30 3.45 -46.50
CA LYS A 29 5.55 4.56 -45.60
C LYS A 29 5.05 4.16 -44.20
N ALA A 30 5.99 4.08 -43.27
CA ALA A 30 5.64 3.89 -41.85
C ALA A 30 4.65 4.99 -41.43
N VAL A 31 3.47 4.61 -41.06
CA VAL A 31 2.48 5.51 -40.43
C VAL A 31 3.08 5.93 -39.08
N PRO A 32 3.24 7.23 -38.80
CA PRO A 32 3.73 7.66 -37.50
C PRO A 32 2.77 7.14 -36.42
N GLN A 33 3.26 6.24 -35.58
CA GLN A 33 2.52 5.77 -34.44
C GLN A 33 2.37 6.95 -33.48
N ALA A 34 1.15 7.43 -33.30
CA ALA A 34 0.86 8.48 -32.32
C ALA A 34 1.43 8.06 -30.96
N PRO A 35 2.10 8.96 -30.21
CA PRO A 35 2.59 8.63 -28.87
C PRO A 35 1.42 8.12 -28.05
N ALA A 36 1.58 6.91 -27.48
CA ALA A 36 0.59 6.35 -26.57
C ALA A 36 0.34 7.39 -25.47
N ALA A 37 -0.89 7.88 -25.39
CA ALA A 37 -1.29 8.81 -24.35
C ALA A 37 -0.92 8.17 -23.01
N GLN A 38 0.05 8.73 -22.29
CA GLN A 38 0.35 8.32 -20.93
C GLN A 38 -0.93 8.48 -20.13
N ALA A 39 -1.50 7.37 -19.68
CA ALA A 39 -2.64 7.40 -18.78
C ALA A 39 -2.26 8.30 -17.60
N ALA A 40 -2.98 9.40 -17.42
CA ALA A 40 -2.75 10.34 -16.34
C ALA A 40 -2.82 9.53 -15.02
N SER A 41 -1.70 9.43 -14.33
CA SER A 41 -1.66 8.75 -13.03
C SER A 41 -2.61 9.47 -12.08
N THR A 42 -3.55 8.74 -11.49
CA THR A 42 -4.42 9.30 -10.46
C THR A 42 -3.53 9.82 -9.32
N PRO A 43 -3.72 11.07 -8.85
CA PRO A 43 -2.83 11.66 -7.86
C PRO A 43 -2.88 10.89 -6.54
N GLU A 44 -1.72 10.75 -5.91
CA GLU A 44 -1.60 10.19 -4.57
C GLU A 44 -2.42 11.00 -3.56
N ARG A 45 -2.82 10.36 -2.48
CA ARG A 45 -3.60 10.98 -1.40
C ARG A 45 -2.88 10.75 -0.07
N THR A 46 -2.73 11.81 0.70
CA THR A 46 -2.03 11.76 1.99
C THR A 46 -3.00 12.01 3.13
N ALA A 47 -2.88 11.20 4.19
CA ALA A 47 -3.56 11.43 5.46
C ALA A 47 -2.54 11.49 6.60
N TRP A 48 -2.77 12.39 7.51
CA TRP A 48 -2.02 12.51 8.76
C TRP A 48 -2.87 11.99 9.91
N TYR A 49 -2.27 11.13 10.72
CA TYR A 49 -2.88 10.53 11.92
C TYR A 49 -2.08 11.01 13.11
N PHE A 50 -2.71 11.82 13.97
CA PHE A 50 -2.09 12.37 15.16
C PHE A 50 -2.61 11.67 16.41
N TYR A 51 -1.72 11.38 17.34
CA TYR A 51 -2.02 10.73 18.60
C TYR A 51 -1.48 11.56 19.74
N ARG A 52 -2.30 11.83 20.75
CA ARG A 52 -1.87 12.36 22.04
C ARG A 52 -1.94 11.24 23.06
N VAL A 53 -0.77 10.75 23.45
CA VAL A 53 -0.62 9.67 24.41
C VAL A 53 -0.60 10.25 25.82
N LYS A 54 -1.25 9.59 26.78
CA LYS A 54 -1.23 9.95 28.21
C LYS A 54 0.20 9.96 28.74
N TRP A 55 0.48 10.88 29.65
CA TRP A 55 1.78 10.96 30.31
C TRP A 55 2.22 9.62 30.91
N GLY A 56 3.48 9.27 30.69
CA GLY A 56 4.07 8.02 31.17
C GLY A 56 3.78 6.78 30.32
N HIS A 57 2.97 6.89 29.25
CA HIS A 57 2.61 5.77 28.38
C HIS A 57 3.19 5.83 26.97
N GLN A 58 4.12 6.77 26.69
CA GLN A 58 4.62 6.95 25.33
C GLN A 58 5.33 5.70 24.80
N ASP A 59 6.21 5.10 25.59
CA ASP A 59 6.95 3.90 25.17
C ASP A 59 6.01 2.70 24.99
N GLU A 60 5.05 2.51 25.90
CA GLU A 60 4.02 1.47 25.77
C GLU A 60 3.20 1.65 24.49
N PHE A 61 2.82 2.88 24.15
CA PHE A 61 2.09 3.17 22.93
C PHE A 61 2.90 2.83 21.68
N VAL A 62 4.16 3.27 21.63
CA VAL A 62 5.06 3.00 20.49
C VAL A 62 5.28 1.50 20.32
N ASP A 63 5.46 0.76 21.42
CA ASP A 63 5.59 -0.69 21.40
C ASP A 63 4.34 -1.39 20.85
N LEU A 64 3.16 -1.02 21.32
CA LEU A 64 1.89 -1.56 20.85
C LEU A 64 1.64 -1.21 19.38
N PHE A 65 1.89 0.03 18.98
CA PHE A 65 1.78 0.48 17.61
C PHE A 65 2.72 -0.32 16.68
N SER A 66 3.98 -0.47 17.08
CA SER A 66 5.02 -1.15 16.29
C SER A 66 4.74 -2.64 16.12
N ARG A 67 4.17 -3.30 17.13
CA ARG A 67 3.87 -4.73 17.10
C ARG A 67 2.57 -5.06 16.41
N ASN A 68 1.54 -4.21 16.53
CA ASN A 68 0.19 -4.54 16.10
C ASN A 68 -0.26 -3.75 14.86
N HIS A 69 -0.13 -2.42 14.88
CA HIS A 69 -0.69 -1.58 13.82
C HIS A 69 0.27 -1.38 12.65
N TYR A 70 1.54 -1.13 12.93
CA TYR A 70 2.53 -0.89 11.88
C TYR A 70 2.73 -2.09 10.92
N PRO A 71 2.70 -3.37 11.33
CA PRO A 71 2.75 -4.50 10.40
C PRO A 71 1.56 -4.55 9.45
N VAL A 72 0.37 -4.11 9.88
CA VAL A 72 -0.82 -4.01 9.02
C VAL A 72 -0.60 -2.95 7.93
N LEU A 73 -0.07 -1.78 8.29
CA LEU A 73 0.29 -0.73 7.33
C LEU A 73 1.35 -1.20 6.33
N LYS A 74 2.36 -1.95 6.79
CA LYS A 74 3.37 -2.55 5.90
C LYS A 74 2.75 -3.53 4.91
N ALA A 75 1.86 -4.40 5.37
CA ALA A 75 1.17 -5.35 4.49
C ALA A 75 0.29 -4.64 3.45
N GLN A 76 -0.36 -3.53 3.81
CA GLN A 76 -1.09 -2.69 2.85
C GLN A 76 -0.16 -2.02 1.84
N LYS A 77 1.06 -1.65 2.25
CA LYS A 77 2.09 -1.12 1.36
C LYS A 77 2.58 -2.20 0.38
N GLU A 78 2.87 -3.40 0.85
CA GLU A 78 3.24 -4.55 0.02
C GLU A 78 2.15 -4.90 -1.00
N ALA A 79 0.88 -4.75 -0.62
CA ALA A 79 -0.27 -4.91 -1.50
C ALA A 79 -0.49 -3.75 -2.48
N GLY A 80 0.34 -2.70 -2.45
CA GLY A 80 0.28 -1.54 -3.35
C GLY A 80 -0.87 -0.57 -3.08
N ARG A 81 -1.54 -0.68 -1.92
CA ARG A 81 -2.56 0.28 -1.49
C ARG A 81 -1.95 1.57 -0.96
N ILE A 82 -0.87 1.44 -0.19
CA ILE A 82 -0.09 2.53 0.40
C ILE A 82 1.24 2.62 -0.34
N THR A 83 1.69 3.82 -0.66
CA THR A 83 3.01 4.07 -1.26
C THR A 83 4.05 4.48 -0.23
N SER A 84 3.63 5.16 0.84
CA SER A 84 4.52 5.61 1.92
C SER A 84 3.84 5.54 3.29
N VAL A 85 4.61 5.15 4.30
CA VAL A 85 4.26 5.28 5.74
C VAL A 85 5.45 5.91 6.43
N ARG A 86 5.21 7.01 7.14
CA ARG A 86 6.22 7.71 7.93
C ARG A 86 5.68 7.98 9.33
N THR A 87 6.53 7.86 10.35
CA THR A 87 6.18 8.11 11.75
C THR A 87 7.02 9.25 12.30
N PHE A 88 6.44 10.04 13.20
CA PHE A 88 7.07 11.22 13.78
C PHE A 88 6.78 11.30 15.27
N VAL A 89 7.74 11.83 16.00
CA VAL A 89 7.60 12.32 17.37
C VAL A 89 8.05 13.78 17.41
N PRO A 90 7.43 14.66 18.22
CA PRO A 90 7.89 16.03 18.34
C PRO A 90 9.26 16.09 19.03
N THR A 91 10.10 17.02 18.61
CA THR A 91 11.41 17.25 19.25
C THR A 91 11.24 17.90 20.64
N TYR A 92 10.21 18.72 20.83
CA TYR A 92 9.92 19.42 22.06
C TYR A 92 8.46 19.21 22.45
N HIS A 93 8.15 19.36 23.74
CA HIS A 93 6.77 19.41 24.21
C HIS A 93 6.06 20.63 23.62
N GLY A 94 4.81 20.43 23.22
CA GLY A 94 3.96 21.52 22.80
C GLY A 94 3.49 22.39 23.97
N ASP A 95 2.65 23.37 23.66
CA ASP A 95 2.12 24.30 24.67
C ASP A 95 0.82 23.83 25.33
N GLY A 96 0.41 22.58 25.07
CA GLY A 96 -0.77 21.93 25.65
C GLY A 96 -2.09 22.24 24.95
N ARG A 97 -2.09 23.01 23.85
CA ARG A 97 -3.35 23.39 23.17
C ARG A 97 -3.81 22.39 22.12
N ALA A 98 -2.90 21.95 21.26
CA ALA A 98 -3.20 21.02 20.17
C ALA A 98 -2.02 20.08 19.87
N ASP A 99 -1.29 19.75 20.93
CA ASP A 99 -0.09 18.94 20.82
C ASP A 99 -0.41 17.48 20.64
N TRP A 100 0.40 16.89 19.84
CA TRP A 100 0.45 15.45 19.65
C TRP A 100 1.81 14.92 20.14
N THR A 101 1.84 13.64 20.50
CA THR A 101 3.07 12.98 20.98
C THR A 101 3.58 11.93 20.00
N PHE A 102 2.75 11.55 19.03
CA PHE A 102 3.10 10.63 17.96
C PHE A 102 2.26 10.96 16.72
N ALA A 103 2.84 10.88 15.54
CA ALA A 103 2.11 11.05 14.30
C ALA A 103 2.53 10.01 13.24
N VAL A 104 1.57 9.64 12.41
CA VAL A 104 1.79 8.79 11.23
C VAL A 104 1.31 9.53 10.00
N VAL A 105 2.12 9.52 8.96
CA VAL A 105 1.76 10.04 7.64
C VAL A 105 1.68 8.86 6.69
N VAL A 106 0.50 8.66 6.14
CA VAL A 106 0.23 7.60 5.16
C VAL A 106 -0.07 8.24 3.82
N THR A 107 0.67 7.84 2.79
CA THR A 107 0.37 8.20 1.40
C THR A 107 -0.25 6.98 0.71
N PHE A 108 -1.45 7.16 0.19
CA PHE A 108 -2.18 6.18 -0.58
C PHE A 108 -1.92 6.39 -2.07
N ARG A 109 -1.91 5.30 -2.83
CA ARG A 109 -1.68 5.32 -4.28
C ARG A 109 -2.64 6.26 -5.04
N ASP A 110 -3.89 6.35 -4.58
CA ASP A 110 -4.96 7.15 -5.19
C ASP A 110 -6.13 7.34 -4.20
N THR A 111 -7.13 8.09 -4.63
CA THR A 111 -8.35 8.31 -3.84
C THR A 111 -9.12 7.00 -3.57
N ALA A 112 -9.20 6.10 -4.55
CA ALA A 112 -9.91 4.83 -4.37
C ALA A 112 -9.20 3.93 -3.34
N ALA A 113 -7.86 3.93 -3.33
CA ALA A 113 -7.07 3.25 -2.32
C ALA A 113 -7.29 3.85 -0.92
N MET A 114 -7.46 5.16 -0.79
CA MET A 114 -7.71 5.80 0.50
C MET A 114 -9.13 5.53 1.03
N THR A 115 -10.16 5.65 0.19
CA THR A 115 -11.57 5.62 0.62
C THR A 115 -12.26 4.26 0.46
N GLY A 116 -11.68 3.38 -0.35
CA GLY A 116 -12.23 2.05 -0.61
C GLY A 116 -11.89 1.01 0.47
N PRO A 117 -12.39 -0.21 0.31
CA PRO A 117 -12.14 -1.30 1.25
C PRO A 117 -10.65 -1.54 1.48
N SER A 118 -10.23 -1.54 2.74
CA SER A 118 -8.80 -1.67 3.11
C SER A 118 -8.28 -3.12 3.01
N GLY A 119 -9.15 -4.11 3.10
CA GLY A 119 -8.76 -5.51 3.27
C GLY A 119 -8.09 -5.79 4.62
N GLU A 120 -8.16 -4.85 5.56
CA GLU A 120 -7.47 -4.90 6.85
C GLU A 120 -7.83 -6.13 7.66
N ASP A 121 -9.11 -6.52 7.71
CA ASP A 121 -9.55 -7.70 8.43
C ASP A 121 -8.83 -8.99 7.99
N ALA A 122 -8.63 -9.16 6.69
CA ALA A 122 -7.92 -10.33 6.15
C ALA A 122 -6.43 -10.27 6.50
N ILE A 123 -5.83 -9.08 6.45
CA ILE A 123 -4.44 -8.85 6.84
C ILE A 123 -4.25 -9.17 8.33
N VAL A 124 -5.12 -8.63 9.19
CA VAL A 124 -5.07 -8.85 10.64
C VAL A 124 -5.22 -10.34 10.99
N LYS A 125 -6.19 -11.04 10.39
CA LYS A 125 -6.37 -12.48 10.61
C LYS A 125 -5.13 -13.30 10.20
N ARG A 126 -4.47 -12.90 9.13
CA ARG A 126 -3.25 -13.56 8.65
C ARG A 126 -2.04 -13.29 9.55
N LEU A 127 -1.87 -12.03 9.98
CA LEU A 127 -0.71 -11.62 10.78
C LEU A 127 -0.81 -12.06 12.24
N TYR A 128 -2.02 -12.11 12.78
CA TYR A 128 -2.29 -12.37 14.21
C TYR A 128 -3.26 -13.54 14.39
N PRO A 129 -2.78 -14.80 14.40
CA PRO A 129 -3.66 -15.96 14.60
C PRO A 129 -4.44 -15.90 15.92
N ASP A 130 -3.83 -15.39 17.01
CA ASP A 130 -4.53 -15.12 18.27
C ASP A 130 -5.24 -13.76 18.19
N GLN A 131 -6.46 -13.79 17.67
CA GLN A 131 -7.30 -12.61 17.52
C GLN A 131 -7.73 -12.02 18.88
N ALA A 132 -7.81 -12.81 19.92
CA ALA A 132 -8.19 -12.32 21.26
C ALA A 132 -7.05 -11.49 21.86
N ALA A 133 -5.82 -11.98 21.80
CA ALA A 133 -4.64 -11.24 22.22
C ALA A 133 -4.46 -9.96 21.41
N PHE A 134 -4.61 -10.02 20.09
CA PHE A 134 -4.53 -8.84 19.21
C PHE A 134 -5.57 -7.77 19.63
N LYS A 135 -6.83 -8.13 19.76
CA LYS A 135 -7.90 -7.20 20.16
C LYS A 135 -7.63 -6.56 21.52
N LYS A 136 -7.18 -7.34 22.51
CA LYS A 136 -6.83 -6.82 23.83
C LYS A 136 -5.70 -5.79 23.77
N GLN A 137 -4.69 -6.02 22.96
CA GLN A 137 -3.56 -5.11 22.78
C GLN A 137 -3.97 -3.83 22.03
N GLU A 138 -4.81 -3.94 20.99
CA GLU A 138 -5.35 -2.78 20.29
C GLU A 138 -6.25 -1.95 21.18
N GLN A 139 -7.12 -2.59 21.99
CA GLN A 139 -7.92 -1.88 23.00
C GLN A 139 -7.00 -1.13 23.97
N ARG A 140 -5.96 -1.78 24.50
CA ARG A 140 -5.00 -1.13 25.40
C ARG A 140 -4.32 0.07 24.74
N ARG A 141 -3.94 -0.04 23.45
CA ARG A 141 -3.34 1.05 22.69
C ARG A 141 -4.26 2.29 22.64
N PHE A 142 -5.57 2.10 22.51
CA PHE A 142 -6.53 3.20 22.54
C PHE A 142 -6.82 3.73 23.96
N GLU A 143 -6.83 2.88 24.99
CA GLU A 143 -7.05 3.30 26.39
C GLU A 143 -5.99 4.27 26.91
N ILE A 144 -4.77 4.19 26.40
CA ILE A 144 -3.65 5.07 26.78
C ILE A 144 -3.55 6.35 25.92
N LEU A 145 -4.58 6.65 25.11
CA LEU A 145 -4.69 7.91 24.38
C LEU A 145 -5.55 8.91 25.14
N ASP A 146 -5.18 10.18 25.08
CA ASP A 146 -6.04 11.32 25.41
C ASP A 146 -6.84 11.77 24.19
N ALA A 147 -6.24 11.68 22.99
CA ALA A 147 -6.89 12.10 21.75
C ALA A 147 -6.23 11.46 20.51
N HIS A 148 -7.01 11.41 19.43
CA HIS A 148 -6.60 10.91 18.12
C HIS A 148 -7.32 11.68 17.03
N TRP A 149 -6.59 12.07 15.97
CA TRP A 149 -7.12 12.81 14.82
C TRP A 149 -6.71 12.15 13.52
N ASP A 150 -7.67 11.98 12.63
CA ASP A 150 -7.46 11.57 11.24
C ASP A 150 -7.65 12.79 10.35
N VAL A 151 -6.60 13.21 9.69
CA VAL A 151 -6.60 14.44 8.88
C VAL A 151 -6.23 14.11 7.43
N PRO A 152 -7.21 13.76 6.59
CA PRO A 152 -6.96 13.61 5.18
C PRO A 152 -6.65 14.97 4.56
N LEU A 153 -5.63 15.02 3.68
CA LEU A 153 -5.15 16.26 3.06
C LEU A 153 -5.45 16.29 1.57
N ASN A 154 -5.76 17.48 1.08
CA ASN A 154 -5.75 17.82 -0.33
C ASN A 154 -4.52 18.66 -0.61
N GLU A 155 -3.69 18.22 -1.54
CA GLU A 155 -2.60 19.05 -2.03
C GLU A 155 -3.17 20.25 -2.79
N LEU A 156 -2.65 21.44 -2.47
CA LEU A 156 -2.95 22.68 -3.17
C LEU A 156 -1.71 23.10 -3.95
N ASN A 157 -1.75 22.93 -5.27
CA ASN A 157 -0.69 23.42 -6.14
C ASN A 157 -0.91 24.93 -6.42
N LEU A 158 -0.08 25.77 -5.84
CA LEU A 158 -0.15 27.23 -6.02
C LEU A 158 0.42 27.68 -7.38
N ASP A 159 1.31 26.89 -7.99
CA ASP A 159 1.90 27.21 -9.29
C ASP A 159 0.93 26.95 -10.46
N ALA A 160 -0.15 26.26 -10.20
CA ALA A 160 -1.21 25.97 -11.19
C ALA A 160 -2.38 26.98 -11.15
N ARG A 161 -2.26 28.11 -10.43
CA ARG A 161 -3.29 29.16 -10.28
C ARG A 161 -3.04 30.35 -11.18
#